data_607c48911f08cd546cb7f02b8f8c1077
#
_entry.id   607c48911f08cd546cb7f02b8f8c1077
#
_cell.length_a   1.000
_cell.length_b   1.000
_cell.length_c   1.000
_cell.angle_alpha   90.00
_cell.angle_beta   90.00
_cell.angle_gamma   90.00
#
_symmetry.space_group_name_H-M   'P 1'
#
loop_
_entity.id
_entity.type
_entity.pdbx_description
1 polymer ?
#
loop_
_entity_poly.entity_id
_entity_poly.type
_entity_poly.pdbx_seq_one_letter_code
_entity_poly.pdbx_strand_id
1 'polypeptide(L)'
;MRLGLVIEGGGMKCAYSSGILDMMMDDGIKPDYVIGVSAGAACGASFVAGQRDRNRRFFVDYVERPEYMGWTAFFRSKGNFFNLEYIYQDMTGAGGEDALDYDAIMKNPCELWAVATDAETGKPYYFNKSDLHPYDYSVYMATCAIPIACRPVKINGHLYFDGGCSDSVPVRRALEAGCDKVIVILCRTKDTVREPEKHQRLYRTLLRRYPKMIHNLDVRHEKYNRTLNAIRKLEEKGHALIIAPEKQLEITTYTRDPKELQKLYDTAIREYPHIRERLLTFCEDHIE
;
A
#
# COMPACT_ATOMS: atom_id res chain seq x y z
N MET A 1 11.18 -19.97 11.64
CA MET A 1 10.89 -18.54 11.96
C MET A 1 9.96 -18.02 10.89
N ARG A 2 8.93 -17.22 11.23
CA ARG A 2 7.97 -16.69 10.24
C ARG A 2 8.28 -15.23 9.92
N LEU A 3 8.52 -14.92 8.64
CA LEU A 3 8.86 -13.58 8.15
C LEU A 3 7.65 -12.87 7.60
N GLY A 4 7.35 -11.68 8.12
CA GLY A 4 6.32 -10.77 7.61
C GLY A 4 6.89 -9.63 6.77
N LEU A 5 6.18 -9.21 5.74
CA LEU A 5 6.43 -7.99 4.97
C LEU A 5 5.23 -7.08 5.10
N VAL A 6 5.45 -5.88 5.63
CA VAL A 6 4.43 -4.84 5.83
C VAL A 6 4.73 -3.67 4.92
N ILE A 7 3.76 -3.26 4.09
CA ILE A 7 3.96 -2.21 3.09
C ILE A 7 2.99 -1.05 3.38
N GLU A 8 3.57 0.10 3.75
CA GLU A 8 2.80 1.33 3.99
C GLU A 8 2.06 1.80 2.74
N GLY A 9 0.87 2.37 2.92
CA GLY A 9 0.15 3.06 1.88
C GLY A 9 0.60 4.52 1.71
N GLY A 10 0.63 5.01 0.47
CA GLY A 10 1.08 6.37 0.21
C GLY A 10 0.68 6.95 -1.14
N GLY A 11 -0.20 6.30 -1.89
CA GLY A 11 -0.51 6.67 -3.26
C GLY A 11 0.75 6.65 -4.11
N MET A 12 1.03 7.73 -4.85
CA MET A 12 2.16 7.80 -5.78
C MET A 12 3.54 7.74 -5.10
N LYS A 13 3.63 7.95 -3.79
CA LYS A 13 4.87 7.73 -3.01
C LYS A 13 5.31 6.27 -3.00
N CYS A 14 4.42 5.32 -3.22
CA CYS A 14 4.74 3.90 -3.29
C CYS A 14 5.59 3.53 -4.53
N ALA A 15 5.88 4.47 -5.44
CA ALA A 15 6.92 4.28 -6.45
C ALA A 15 8.29 3.96 -5.82
N TYR A 16 8.61 4.50 -4.63
CA TYR A 16 9.77 4.08 -3.84
C TYR A 16 9.65 2.62 -3.39
N SER A 17 8.51 2.28 -2.78
CA SER A 17 8.26 0.90 -2.31
C SER A 17 8.34 -0.11 -3.44
N SER A 18 7.89 0.26 -4.67
CA SER A 18 7.97 -0.62 -5.83
C SER A 18 9.41 -0.94 -6.23
N GLY A 19 10.32 0.05 -6.18
CA GLY A 19 11.74 -0.18 -6.44
C GLY A 19 12.39 -1.10 -5.41
N ILE A 20 12.08 -0.92 -4.12
CA ILE A 20 12.55 -1.82 -3.06
C ILE A 20 12.04 -3.25 -3.28
N LEU A 21 10.76 -3.43 -3.62
CA LEU A 21 10.17 -4.74 -3.85
C LEU A 21 10.76 -5.45 -5.07
N ASP A 22 11.06 -4.72 -6.15
CA ASP A 22 11.71 -5.27 -7.33
C ASP A 22 13.14 -5.77 -7.00
N MET A 23 13.90 -5.01 -6.20
CA MET A 23 15.22 -5.44 -5.73
C MET A 23 15.15 -6.63 -4.76
N MET A 24 14.12 -6.71 -3.92
CA MET A 24 13.88 -7.87 -3.06
C MET A 24 13.53 -9.12 -3.87
N MET A 25 12.80 -8.98 -4.99
CA MET A 25 12.56 -10.09 -5.93
C MET A 25 13.88 -10.55 -6.58
N ASP A 26 14.75 -9.62 -7.00
CA ASP A 26 16.05 -9.93 -7.59
C ASP A 26 16.98 -10.69 -6.61
N ASP A 27 16.87 -10.40 -5.31
CA ASP A 27 17.61 -11.10 -4.24
C ASP A 27 16.89 -12.38 -3.76
N GLY A 28 15.77 -12.77 -4.36
CA GLY A 28 15.06 -14.02 -4.03
C GLY A 28 14.40 -14.04 -2.65
N ILE A 29 14.10 -12.89 -2.05
CA ILE A 29 13.49 -12.80 -0.71
C ILE A 29 12.03 -13.24 -0.76
N LYS A 30 11.67 -14.25 0.05
CA LYS A 30 10.35 -14.87 0.10
C LYS A 30 9.74 -14.81 1.51
N PRO A 31 8.99 -13.75 1.84
CA PRO A 31 8.27 -13.68 3.12
C PRO A 31 7.12 -14.70 3.16
N ASP A 32 6.79 -15.18 4.37
CA ASP A 32 5.63 -16.05 4.61
C ASP A 32 4.30 -15.29 4.63
N TYR A 33 4.37 -13.99 4.92
CA TYR A 33 3.20 -13.14 5.15
C TYR A 33 3.46 -11.76 4.55
N VAL A 34 2.58 -11.29 3.69
CA VAL A 34 2.61 -9.95 3.10
C VAL A 34 1.30 -9.23 3.43
N ILE A 35 1.40 -8.04 4.00
CA ILE A 35 0.25 -7.17 4.25
C ILE A 35 0.54 -5.76 3.79
N GLY A 36 -0.35 -5.20 3.00
CA GLY A 36 -0.22 -3.85 2.46
C GLY A 36 -1.47 -3.00 2.68
N VAL A 37 -1.26 -1.70 2.52
CA VAL A 37 -2.33 -0.68 2.65
C VAL A 37 -2.36 0.17 1.40
N SER A 38 -3.55 0.43 0.83
CA SER A 38 -3.69 1.32 -0.33
C SER A 38 -2.77 0.86 -1.48
N ALA A 39 -2.05 1.76 -2.13
CA ALA A 39 -1.08 1.44 -3.16
C ALA A 39 -0.03 0.40 -2.70
N GLY A 40 0.32 0.36 -1.41
CA GLY A 40 1.20 -0.65 -0.84
C GLY A 40 0.62 -2.07 -0.90
N ALA A 41 -0.71 -2.24 -0.81
CA ALA A 41 -1.36 -3.54 -0.99
C ALA A 41 -1.27 -4.02 -2.44
N ALA A 42 -1.48 -3.12 -3.41
CA ALA A 42 -1.32 -3.43 -4.83
C ALA A 42 0.13 -3.80 -5.19
N CYS A 43 1.10 -3.07 -4.60
CA CYS A 43 2.52 -3.40 -4.73
C CYS A 43 2.84 -4.79 -4.16
N GLY A 44 2.29 -5.12 -3.00
CA GLY A 44 2.44 -6.42 -2.37
C GLY A 44 1.86 -7.56 -3.21
N ALA A 45 0.73 -7.33 -3.88
CA ALA A 45 0.13 -8.31 -4.79
C ALA A 45 1.02 -8.63 -5.98
N SER A 46 1.58 -7.60 -6.64
CA SER A 46 2.52 -7.78 -7.74
C SER A 46 3.79 -8.50 -7.28
N PHE A 47 4.29 -8.20 -6.06
CA PHE A 47 5.43 -8.88 -5.45
C PHE A 47 5.15 -10.37 -5.22
N VAL A 48 4.01 -10.72 -4.62
CA VAL A 48 3.62 -12.12 -4.38
C VAL A 48 3.37 -12.88 -5.69
N ALA A 49 2.90 -12.18 -6.73
CA ALA A 49 2.75 -12.73 -8.08
C ALA A 49 4.09 -12.92 -8.82
N GLY A 50 5.22 -12.40 -8.28
CA GLY A 50 6.51 -12.43 -8.97
C GLY A 50 6.58 -11.55 -10.21
N GLN A 51 5.70 -10.54 -10.32
CA GLN A 51 5.62 -9.66 -11.49
C GLN A 51 6.52 -8.44 -11.32
N ARG A 52 7.83 -8.64 -11.50
CA ARG A 52 8.83 -7.57 -11.48
C ARG A 52 8.48 -6.46 -12.48
N ASP A 53 8.82 -5.21 -12.14
CA ASP A 53 8.53 -3.98 -12.91
C ASP A 53 7.03 -3.63 -13.07
N ARG A 54 6.09 -4.54 -12.72
CA ARG A 54 4.67 -4.24 -12.89
C ARG A 54 4.27 -2.98 -12.12
N ASN A 55 4.70 -2.86 -10.88
CA ASN A 55 4.40 -1.68 -10.06
C ASN A 55 4.98 -0.40 -10.67
N ARG A 56 6.23 -0.45 -11.19
CA ARG A 56 6.85 0.71 -11.86
C ARG A 56 6.00 1.17 -13.05
N ARG A 57 5.51 0.23 -13.90
CA ARG A 57 4.64 0.61 -15.03
C ARG A 57 3.39 1.36 -14.57
N PHE A 58 2.74 0.92 -13.49
CA PHE A 58 1.56 1.61 -12.95
C PHE A 58 1.88 3.02 -12.42
N PHE A 59 3.02 3.21 -11.77
CA PHE A 59 3.40 4.52 -11.24
C PHE A 59 3.99 5.45 -12.29
N VAL A 60 4.67 4.93 -13.30
CA VAL A 60 5.46 5.71 -14.26
C VAL A 60 4.82 5.74 -15.64
N ASP A 61 4.58 4.55 -16.23
CA ASP A 61 4.23 4.46 -17.64
C ASP A 61 2.74 4.79 -17.90
N TYR A 62 1.86 4.52 -16.92
CA TYR A 62 0.41 4.67 -17.07
C TYR A 62 -0.16 5.92 -16.40
N VAL A 63 0.60 6.60 -15.54
CA VAL A 63 0.11 7.70 -14.69
C VAL A 63 -0.42 8.91 -15.47
N GLU A 64 0.12 9.18 -16.67
CA GLU A 64 -0.34 10.30 -17.51
C GLU A 64 -1.64 10.01 -18.25
N ARG A 65 -2.11 8.75 -18.28
CA ARG A 65 -3.36 8.41 -18.96
C ARG A 65 -4.52 9.19 -18.36
N PRO A 66 -5.36 9.81 -19.21
CA PRO A 66 -6.48 10.63 -18.73
C PRO A 66 -7.49 9.83 -17.88
N GLU A 67 -7.55 8.50 -18.10
CA GLU A 67 -8.41 7.56 -17.38
C GLU A 67 -7.89 7.24 -15.98
N TYR A 68 -6.58 7.37 -15.73
CA TYR A 68 -5.93 6.88 -14.52
C TYR A 68 -6.30 7.72 -13.29
N MET A 69 -6.04 9.03 -13.33
CA MET A 69 -6.33 9.95 -12.23
C MET A 69 -6.46 11.39 -12.72
N GLY A 70 -7.09 12.24 -11.91
CA GLY A 70 -7.27 13.67 -12.20
C GLY A 70 -8.71 14.03 -12.57
N TRP A 71 -8.92 15.25 -13.10
CA TRP A 71 -10.25 15.73 -13.39
C TRP A 71 -10.97 14.94 -14.49
N THR A 72 -10.27 14.50 -15.53
CA THR A 72 -10.86 13.64 -16.57
C THR A 72 -11.33 12.31 -15.97
N ALA A 73 -10.51 11.67 -15.17
CA ALA A 73 -10.87 10.47 -14.42
C ALA A 73 -12.06 10.73 -13.48
N PHE A 74 -12.07 11.85 -12.77
CA PHE A 74 -13.16 12.24 -11.86
C PHE A 74 -14.51 12.33 -12.56
N PHE A 75 -14.57 12.97 -13.74
CA PHE A 75 -15.82 13.07 -14.49
C PHE A 75 -16.24 11.72 -15.10
N ARG A 76 -15.31 10.93 -15.63
CA ARG A 76 -15.60 9.62 -16.23
C ARG A 76 -16.03 8.58 -15.18
N SER A 77 -15.40 8.55 -14.02
CA SER A 77 -15.69 7.62 -12.91
C SER A 77 -16.81 8.10 -11.97
N LYS A 78 -17.54 9.16 -12.36
CA LYS A 78 -18.65 9.72 -11.57
C LYS A 78 -18.26 10.16 -10.15
N GLY A 79 -17.06 10.71 -10.00
CA GLY A 79 -16.63 11.36 -8.76
C GLY A 79 -15.47 10.67 -8.02
N ASN A 80 -14.66 9.89 -8.72
CA ASN A 80 -13.40 9.36 -8.19
C ASN A 80 -12.22 10.08 -8.87
N PHE A 81 -11.38 10.75 -8.10
CA PHE A 81 -10.17 11.39 -8.62
C PHE A 81 -9.14 10.37 -9.12
N PHE A 82 -9.02 9.23 -8.40
CA PHE A 82 -8.38 8.02 -8.91
C PHE A 82 -9.46 7.13 -9.50
N ASN A 83 -9.35 6.77 -10.76
CA ASN A 83 -10.30 5.86 -11.39
C ASN A 83 -9.93 4.42 -11.02
N LEU A 84 -10.36 4.00 -9.84
CA LEU A 84 -10.04 2.70 -9.27
C LEU A 84 -10.56 1.55 -10.13
N GLU A 85 -11.68 1.75 -10.82
CA GLU A 85 -12.26 0.77 -11.73
C GLU A 85 -11.32 0.55 -12.94
N TYR A 86 -10.86 1.63 -13.57
CA TYR A 86 -9.89 1.55 -14.66
C TYR A 86 -8.58 0.87 -14.22
N ILE A 87 -8.04 1.27 -13.07
CA ILE A 87 -6.76 0.75 -12.57
C ILE A 87 -6.87 -0.74 -12.19
N TYR A 88 -7.90 -1.12 -11.43
CA TYR A 88 -7.98 -2.43 -10.78
C TYR A 88 -8.93 -3.41 -11.45
N GLN A 89 -9.81 -2.98 -12.37
CA GLN A 89 -10.64 -3.87 -13.16
C GLN A 89 -10.17 -3.90 -14.62
N ASP A 90 -10.14 -2.76 -15.31
CA ASP A 90 -9.86 -2.73 -16.74
C ASP A 90 -8.40 -3.12 -17.07
N MET A 91 -7.43 -2.55 -16.34
CA MET A 91 -6.00 -2.82 -16.59
C MET A 91 -5.49 -4.06 -15.87
N THR A 92 -5.91 -4.27 -14.63
CA THR A 92 -5.40 -5.32 -13.73
C THR A 92 -6.18 -6.62 -13.84
N GLY A 93 -7.45 -6.56 -14.25
CA GLY A 93 -8.34 -7.72 -14.40
C GLY A 93 -7.85 -8.71 -15.45
N ALA A 94 -8.40 -9.92 -15.42
CA ALA A 94 -8.07 -10.94 -16.43
C ALA A 94 -8.39 -10.44 -17.84
N GLY A 95 -7.39 -10.44 -18.71
CA GLY A 95 -7.47 -9.87 -20.07
C GLY A 95 -7.17 -8.37 -20.14
N GLY A 96 -6.88 -7.71 -19.02
CA GLY A 96 -6.38 -6.33 -18.99
C GLY A 96 -4.97 -6.20 -19.57
N GLU A 97 -4.59 -4.97 -19.91
CA GLU A 97 -3.30 -4.67 -20.54
C GLU A 97 -2.10 -5.09 -19.67
N ASP A 98 -2.23 -4.97 -18.35
CA ASP A 98 -1.20 -5.36 -17.37
C ASP A 98 -1.86 -6.18 -16.25
N ALA A 99 -2.42 -7.33 -16.65
CA ALA A 99 -3.16 -8.21 -15.76
C ALA A 99 -2.30 -8.68 -14.57
N LEU A 100 -2.91 -8.71 -13.38
CA LEU A 100 -2.30 -9.34 -12.22
C LEU A 100 -2.41 -10.86 -12.36
N ASP A 101 -1.30 -11.55 -12.17
CA ASP A 101 -1.27 -13.02 -12.26
C ASP A 101 -1.93 -13.64 -11.02
N TYR A 102 -3.24 -13.84 -11.13
CA TYR A 102 -4.06 -14.45 -10.07
C TYR A 102 -3.57 -15.86 -9.73
N ASP A 103 -3.23 -16.66 -10.73
CA ASP A 103 -2.81 -18.05 -10.52
C ASP A 103 -1.47 -18.11 -9.77
N ALA A 104 -0.54 -17.22 -10.11
CA ALA A 104 0.73 -17.10 -9.39
C ALA A 104 0.50 -16.72 -7.93
N ILE A 105 -0.39 -15.74 -7.65
CA ILE A 105 -0.75 -15.38 -6.26
C ILE A 105 -1.33 -16.58 -5.52
N MET A 106 -2.28 -17.29 -6.11
CA MET A 106 -2.96 -18.40 -5.43
C MET A 106 -2.03 -19.61 -5.19
N LYS A 107 -1.09 -19.87 -6.09
CA LYS A 107 -0.08 -20.94 -5.97
C LYS A 107 1.04 -20.59 -4.99
N ASN A 108 1.34 -19.31 -4.79
CA ASN A 108 2.37 -18.88 -3.86
C ASN A 108 1.97 -19.26 -2.42
N PRO A 109 2.82 -19.92 -1.61
CA PRO A 109 2.48 -20.28 -0.23
C PRO A 109 2.35 -19.05 0.71
N CYS A 110 2.93 -17.91 0.34
CA CYS A 110 2.86 -16.69 1.11
C CYS A 110 1.42 -16.24 1.36
N GLU A 111 1.05 -15.88 2.58
CA GLU A 111 -0.22 -15.22 2.87
C GLU A 111 -0.20 -13.77 2.37
N LEU A 112 -1.25 -13.37 1.66
CA LEU A 112 -1.39 -12.00 1.14
C LEU A 112 -2.62 -11.32 1.72
N TRP A 113 -2.43 -10.14 2.29
CA TRP A 113 -3.45 -9.36 2.97
C TRP A 113 -3.50 -7.91 2.50
N ALA A 114 -4.69 -7.35 2.41
CA ALA A 114 -4.93 -5.95 2.11
C ALA A 114 -5.83 -5.31 3.18
N VAL A 115 -5.47 -4.11 3.65
CA VAL A 115 -6.24 -3.40 4.68
C VAL A 115 -7.17 -2.41 4.03
N ALA A 116 -8.44 -2.46 4.39
CA ALA A 116 -9.42 -1.41 4.11
C ALA A 116 -10.05 -0.90 5.42
N THR A 117 -10.79 0.18 5.37
CA THR A 117 -11.52 0.72 6.52
C THR A 117 -13.02 0.59 6.28
N ASP A 118 -13.71 -0.16 7.12
CA ASP A 118 -15.18 -0.24 7.08
C ASP A 118 -15.76 1.16 7.35
N ALA A 119 -16.58 1.65 6.42
CA ALA A 119 -17.07 3.02 6.43
C ALA A 119 -18.06 3.30 7.57
N GLU A 120 -18.78 2.30 8.04
CA GLU A 120 -19.78 2.44 9.07
C GLU A 120 -19.15 2.38 10.47
N THR A 121 -18.29 1.39 10.69
CA THR A 121 -17.66 1.15 12.00
C THR A 121 -16.37 1.92 12.21
N GLY A 122 -15.69 2.36 11.13
CA GLY A 122 -14.37 2.95 11.15
C GLY A 122 -13.27 1.97 11.54
N LYS A 123 -13.56 0.69 11.67
CA LYS A 123 -12.58 -0.35 12.03
C LYS A 123 -11.79 -0.80 10.79
N PRO A 124 -10.53 -1.23 10.95
CA PRO A 124 -9.81 -1.88 9.88
C PRO A 124 -10.48 -3.23 9.55
N TYR A 125 -10.57 -3.52 8.26
CA TYR A 125 -10.94 -4.82 7.72
C TYR A 125 -9.76 -5.37 6.93
N TYR A 126 -9.46 -6.64 7.11
CA TYR A 126 -8.29 -7.30 6.54
C TYR A 126 -8.76 -8.34 5.53
N PHE A 127 -8.72 -7.99 4.26
CA PHE A 127 -8.95 -8.91 3.15
C PHE A 127 -7.74 -9.81 2.94
N ASN A 128 -7.96 -11.03 2.52
CA ASN A 128 -6.91 -12.00 2.21
C ASN A 128 -7.10 -12.63 0.82
N LYS A 129 -6.29 -13.63 0.46
CA LYS A 129 -6.36 -14.29 -0.84
C LYS A 129 -7.74 -14.86 -1.17
N SER A 130 -8.51 -15.34 -0.19
CA SER A 130 -9.84 -15.92 -0.44
C SER A 130 -10.88 -14.88 -0.88
N ASP A 131 -10.59 -13.60 -0.70
CA ASP A 131 -11.43 -12.49 -1.13
C ASP A 131 -11.09 -12.01 -2.55
N LEU A 132 -10.05 -12.59 -3.19
CA LEU A 132 -9.62 -12.24 -4.55
C LEU A 132 -10.28 -13.15 -5.58
N HIS A 133 -10.65 -12.58 -6.72
CA HIS A 133 -11.17 -13.32 -7.86
C HIS A 133 -10.49 -12.83 -9.15
N PRO A 134 -10.28 -13.70 -10.17
CA PRO A 134 -9.49 -13.34 -11.36
C PRO A 134 -10.08 -12.20 -12.20
N TYR A 135 -11.36 -11.90 -12.02
CA TYR A 135 -12.10 -10.85 -12.74
C TYR A 135 -12.64 -9.77 -11.81
N ASP A 136 -12.30 -9.81 -10.51
CA ASP A 136 -12.77 -8.84 -9.52
C ASP A 136 -11.68 -8.54 -8.48
N TYR A 137 -11.05 -7.40 -8.66
CA TYR A 137 -10.07 -6.84 -7.73
C TYR A 137 -10.65 -5.69 -6.89
N SER A 138 -11.93 -5.74 -6.57
CA SER A 138 -12.61 -4.76 -5.71
C SER A 138 -11.93 -4.59 -4.34
N VAL A 139 -11.23 -5.61 -3.85
CA VAL A 139 -10.38 -5.53 -2.65
C VAL A 139 -9.32 -4.44 -2.80
N TYR A 140 -8.62 -4.36 -3.95
CA TYR A 140 -7.62 -3.31 -4.17
C TYR A 140 -8.26 -1.95 -4.43
N MET A 141 -9.44 -1.91 -5.02
CA MET A 141 -10.23 -0.67 -5.10
C MET A 141 -10.60 -0.18 -3.69
N ALA A 142 -11.06 -1.07 -2.81
CA ALA A 142 -11.47 -0.73 -1.44
C ALA A 142 -10.29 -0.20 -0.60
N THR A 143 -9.13 -0.89 -0.62
CA THR A 143 -7.95 -0.45 0.11
C THR A 143 -7.40 0.89 -0.39
N CYS A 144 -7.67 1.27 -1.66
CA CYS A 144 -7.21 2.52 -2.31
C CYS A 144 -8.28 3.62 -2.37
N ALA A 145 -9.48 3.41 -1.83
CA ALA A 145 -10.57 4.39 -1.86
C ALA A 145 -10.35 5.54 -0.87
N ILE A 146 -9.42 6.45 -1.21
CA ILE A 146 -9.07 7.60 -0.35
C ILE A 146 -10.31 8.47 -0.13
N PRO A 147 -10.73 8.72 1.12
CA PRO A 147 -11.87 9.59 1.41
C PRO A 147 -11.72 10.96 0.74
N ILE A 148 -12.82 11.51 0.25
CA ILE A 148 -12.90 12.77 -0.51
C ILE A 148 -12.44 12.62 -1.97
N ALA A 149 -11.30 11.96 -2.20
CA ALA A 149 -10.78 11.72 -3.56
C ALA A 149 -11.53 10.59 -4.28
N CYS A 150 -12.09 9.64 -3.52
CA CYS A 150 -12.85 8.51 -4.06
C CYS A 150 -14.12 8.26 -3.24
N ARG A 151 -15.10 7.62 -3.89
CA ARG A 151 -16.27 7.06 -3.23
C ARG A 151 -15.88 5.77 -2.50
N PRO A 152 -16.59 5.40 -1.43
CA PRO A 152 -16.38 4.09 -0.81
C PRO A 152 -16.75 2.97 -1.79
N VAL A 153 -15.99 1.88 -1.71
CA VAL A 153 -16.21 0.68 -2.52
C VAL A 153 -17.09 -0.30 -1.77
N LYS A 154 -18.06 -0.89 -2.47
CA LYS A 154 -18.99 -1.85 -1.86
C LYS A 154 -18.52 -3.27 -2.14
N ILE A 155 -18.31 -4.07 -1.08
CA ILE A 155 -17.98 -5.50 -1.15
C ILE A 155 -18.92 -6.23 -0.17
N ASN A 156 -19.61 -7.25 -0.63
CA ASN A 156 -20.51 -8.09 0.19
C ASN A 156 -21.52 -7.29 1.06
N GLY A 157 -22.03 -6.19 0.52
CA GLY A 157 -23.01 -5.34 1.22
C GLY A 157 -22.41 -4.23 2.09
N HIS A 158 -21.12 -4.32 2.45
CA HIS A 158 -20.41 -3.33 3.24
C HIS A 158 -19.70 -2.29 2.37
N LEU A 159 -19.52 -1.08 2.90
CA LEU A 159 -18.80 0.01 2.25
C LEU A 159 -17.42 0.19 2.88
N TYR A 160 -16.40 0.33 2.04
CA TYR A 160 -15.01 0.45 2.49
C TYR A 160 -14.34 1.70 1.91
N PHE A 161 -13.52 2.33 2.75
CA PHE A 161 -12.55 3.36 2.39
C PHE A 161 -11.12 2.83 2.54
N ASP A 162 -10.15 3.64 2.11
CA ASP A 162 -8.71 3.37 2.21
C ASP A 162 -8.29 2.92 3.61
N GLY A 163 -7.53 1.84 3.67
CA GLY A 163 -7.06 1.22 4.91
C GLY A 163 -6.20 2.15 5.76
N GLY A 164 -5.49 3.09 5.12
CA GLY A 164 -4.68 4.09 5.81
C GLY A 164 -5.49 5.05 6.69
N CYS A 165 -6.82 4.99 6.69
CA CYS A 165 -7.66 5.74 7.62
C CYS A 165 -7.73 5.09 9.01
N SER A 166 -7.61 3.76 9.10
CA SER A 166 -7.72 3.01 10.35
C SER A 166 -6.42 2.36 10.81
N ASP A 167 -5.64 1.78 9.86
CA ASP A 167 -4.37 1.10 10.12
C ASP A 167 -3.40 1.35 8.95
N SER A 168 -2.58 2.39 9.06
CA SER A 168 -1.70 2.84 7.97
C SER A 168 -0.44 1.98 7.81
N VAL A 169 0.00 1.30 8.86
CA VAL A 169 1.18 0.41 8.89
C VAL A 169 0.86 -0.79 9.76
N PRO A 170 0.29 -1.86 9.21
CA PRO A 170 -0.37 -2.95 9.94
C PRO A 170 0.63 -3.97 10.57
N VAL A 171 1.68 -3.48 11.23
CA VAL A 171 2.69 -4.32 11.89
C VAL A 171 2.07 -5.16 13.00
N ARG A 172 1.17 -4.57 13.80
CA ARG A 172 0.48 -5.29 14.85
C ARG A 172 -0.27 -6.52 14.29
N ARG A 173 -0.94 -6.37 13.15
CA ARG A 173 -1.66 -7.47 12.50
C ARG A 173 -0.71 -8.58 12.05
N ALA A 174 0.47 -8.25 11.51
CA ALA A 174 1.48 -9.23 11.13
C ALA A 174 2.00 -10.02 12.36
N LEU A 175 2.27 -9.34 13.48
CA LEU A 175 2.69 -10.00 14.72
C LEU A 175 1.57 -10.89 15.30
N GLU A 176 0.31 -10.43 15.29
CA GLU A 176 -0.85 -11.23 15.72
C GLU A 176 -1.08 -12.45 14.81
N ALA A 177 -0.65 -12.39 13.54
CA ALA A 177 -0.65 -13.54 12.63
C ALA A 177 0.53 -14.52 12.88
N GLY A 178 1.38 -14.26 13.87
CA GLY A 178 2.47 -15.12 14.28
C GLY A 178 3.79 -14.87 13.54
N CYS A 179 3.98 -13.70 12.91
CA CYS A 179 5.27 -13.32 12.37
C CYS A 179 6.27 -13.07 13.52
N ASP A 180 7.42 -13.74 13.49
CA ASP A 180 8.51 -13.58 14.46
C ASP A 180 9.35 -12.33 14.16
N LYS A 181 9.53 -12.05 12.88
CA LYS A 181 10.23 -10.87 12.33
C LYS A 181 9.40 -10.21 11.24
N VAL A 182 9.53 -8.88 11.11
CA VAL A 182 8.81 -8.11 10.10
C VAL A 182 9.72 -7.13 9.36
N ILE A 183 9.69 -7.14 8.04
CA ILE A 183 10.22 -6.07 7.20
C ILE A 183 9.11 -5.03 7.04
N VAL A 184 9.42 -3.77 7.25
CA VAL A 184 8.46 -2.67 7.13
C VAL A 184 8.95 -1.68 6.09
N ILE A 185 8.28 -1.62 4.93
CA ILE A 185 8.59 -0.64 3.89
C ILE A 185 7.71 0.59 4.11
N LEU A 186 8.34 1.73 4.37
CA LEU A 186 7.71 3.02 4.52
C LEU A 186 7.88 3.85 3.23
N CYS A 187 6.88 4.67 2.91
CA CYS A 187 6.96 5.65 1.81
C CYS A 187 7.25 7.08 2.32
N ARG A 188 7.82 7.19 3.52
CA ARG A 188 8.29 8.41 4.19
C ARG A 188 9.56 8.10 4.93
N THR A 189 10.35 9.14 5.27
CA THR A 189 11.55 8.95 6.07
C THR A 189 11.20 8.33 7.43
N LYS A 190 12.14 7.57 7.97
CA LYS A 190 12.01 6.87 9.26
C LYS A 190 11.66 7.80 10.42
N ASP A 191 12.11 9.05 10.36
CA ASP A 191 11.90 10.06 11.42
C ASP A 191 10.68 10.94 11.19
N THR A 192 9.87 10.65 10.19
CA THR A 192 8.66 11.43 9.90
C THR A 192 7.72 11.43 11.10
N VAL A 193 7.34 12.64 11.52
CA VAL A 193 6.22 12.86 12.44
C VAL A 193 5.04 13.36 11.62
N ARG A 194 3.93 12.64 11.68
CA ARG A 194 2.74 13.01 10.96
C ARG A 194 1.98 14.08 11.73
N GLU A 195 1.65 15.16 11.04
CA GLU A 195 0.83 16.26 11.52
C GLU A 195 -0.67 15.96 11.38
N PRO A 196 -1.55 16.64 12.15
CA PRO A 196 -3.00 16.56 11.97
C PRO A 196 -3.42 16.82 10.53
N GLU A 197 -4.48 16.17 10.09
CA GLU A 197 -5.01 16.36 8.73
C GLU A 197 -5.45 17.82 8.52
N LYS A 198 -5.03 18.38 7.41
CA LYS A 198 -5.46 19.71 6.95
C LYS A 198 -6.92 19.66 6.47
N HIS A 199 -7.56 20.82 6.34
CA HIS A 199 -8.91 20.93 5.77
C HIS A 199 -10.02 20.18 6.53
N GLN A 200 -9.96 20.17 7.87
CA GLN A 200 -10.92 19.46 8.73
C GLN A 200 -12.38 19.81 8.43
N ARG A 201 -12.70 21.09 8.16
CA ARG A 201 -14.06 21.53 7.82
C ARG A 201 -14.57 20.87 6.54
N LEU A 202 -13.70 20.70 5.53
CA LEU A 202 -14.04 20.09 4.25
C LEU A 202 -14.39 18.62 4.42
N TYR A 203 -13.50 17.82 5.03
CA TYR A 203 -13.77 16.40 5.16
C TYR A 203 -14.93 16.11 6.13
N ARG A 204 -15.13 16.92 7.18
CA ARG A 204 -16.30 16.78 8.08
C ARG A 204 -17.62 17.02 7.31
N THR A 205 -17.65 17.94 6.38
CA THR A 205 -18.83 18.20 5.54
C THR A 205 -19.08 17.08 4.55
N LEU A 206 -18.04 16.64 3.82
CA LEU A 206 -18.16 15.62 2.78
C LEU A 206 -18.41 14.21 3.35
N LEU A 207 -17.83 13.90 4.50
CA LEU A 207 -17.97 12.60 5.17
C LEU A 207 -19.04 12.59 6.26
N ARG A 208 -19.97 13.57 6.30
CA ARG A 208 -21.01 13.68 7.34
C ARG A 208 -21.84 12.41 7.54
N ARG A 209 -21.97 11.56 6.51
CA ARG A 209 -22.64 10.26 6.57
C ARG A 209 -21.79 9.17 7.24
N TYR A 210 -20.49 9.43 7.46
CA TYR A 210 -19.53 8.47 8.00
C TYR A 210 -18.79 9.04 9.22
N PRO A 211 -19.47 9.24 10.35
CA PRO A 211 -18.88 9.93 11.52
C PRO A 211 -17.65 9.20 12.08
N LYS A 212 -17.58 7.89 11.96
CA LYS A 212 -16.42 7.10 12.39
C LYS A 212 -15.20 7.34 11.50
N MET A 213 -15.42 7.60 10.21
CA MET A 213 -14.34 8.00 9.30
C MET A 213 -13.80 9.39 9.63
N ILE A 214 -14.67 10.34 9.99
CA ILE A 214 -14.26 11.67 10.47
C ILE A 214 -13.37 11.52 11.69
N HIS A 215 -13.80 10.74 12.69
CA HIS A 215 -13.00 10.47 13.89
C HIS A 215 -11.64 9.85 13.54
N ASN A 216 -11.61 8.87 12.63
CA ASN A 216 -10.35 8.27 12.21
C ASN A 216 -9.39 9.28 11.59
N LEU A 217 -9.86 10.17 10.71
CA LEU A 217 -9.04 11.23 10.12
C LEU A 217 -8.53 12.22 11.18
N ASP A 218 -9.37 12.55 12.17
CA ASP A 218 -8.97 13.45 13.28
C ASP A 218 -7.79 12.89 14.07
N VAL A 219 -7.77 11.58 14.37
CA VAL A 219 -6.75 10.93 15.22
C VAL A 219 -5.68 10.15 14.44
N ARG A 220 -5.73 10.18 13.10
CA ARG A 220 -4.85 9.39 12.22
C ARG A 220 -3.37 9.66 12.48
N HIS A 221 -3.00 10.92 12.67
CA HIS A 221 -1.63 11.33 12.93
C HIS A 221 -1.10 10.74 14.24
N GLU A 222 -1.90 10.73 15.31
CA GLU A 222 -1.51 10.14 16.59
C GLU A 222 -1.33 8.63 16.50
N LYS A 223 -2.27 7.94 15.83
CA LYS A 223 -2.17 6.48 15.60
C LYS A 223 -0.90 6.14 14.82
N TYR A 224 -0.65 6.87 13.74
CA TYR A 224 0.52 6.69 12.89
C TYR A 224 1.82 6.86 13.68
N ASN A 225 1.97 7.97 14.40
CA ASN A 225 3.17 8.28 15.18
C ASN A 225 3.41 7.24 16.29
N ARG A 226 2.35 6.77 16.96
CA ARG A 226 2.45 5.68 17.96
C ARG A 226 2.91 4.37 17.30
N THR A 227 2.37 4.05 16.13
CA THR A 227 2.77 2.84 15.38
C THR A 227 4.24 2.91 14.99
N LEU A 228 4.72 4.03 14.43
CA LEU A 228 6.14 4.18 14.09
C LEU A 228 7.05 4.04 15.31
N ASN A 229 6.67 4.64 16.45
CA ASN A 229 7.44 4.48 17.69
C ASN A 229 7.50 3.03 18.18
N ALA A 230 6.41 2.28 18.02
CA ALA A 230 6.39 0.84 18.35
C ALA A 230 7.30 0.04 17.40
N ILE A 231 7.28 0.34 16.09
CA ILE A 231 8.12 -0.33 15.10
C ILE A 231 9.61 -0.07 15.36
N ARG A 232 10.00 1.16 15.69
CA ARG A 232 11.39 1.48 16.06
C ARG A 232 11.87 0.65 17.26
N LYS A 233 11.04 0.49 18.29
CA LYS A 233 11.36 -0.39 19.43
C LYS A 233 11.47 -1.87 19.05
N LEU A 234 10.70 -2.33 18.06
CA LEU A 234 10.85 -3.69 17.52
C LEU A 234 12.17 -3.84 16.74
N GLU A 235 12.55 -2.79 15.98
CA GLU A 235 13.82 -2.78 15.25
C GLU A 235 15.02 -2.78 16.19
N GLU A 236 15.00 -2.02 17.28
CA GLU A 236 16.04 -2.04 18.34
C GLU A 236 16.20 -3.42 18.97
N LYS A 237 15.14 -4.23 19.00
CA LYS A 237 15.13 -5.59 19.53
C LYS A 237 15.45 -6.67 18.47
N GLY A 238 15.68 -6.29 17.22
CA GLY A 238 15.93 -7.21 16.11
C GLY A 238 14.69 -7.95 15.57
N HIS A 239 13.47 -7.53 15.96
CA HIS A 239 12.21 -8.11 15.48
C HIS A 239 11.61 -7.37 14.29
N ALA A 240 12.11 -6.19 13.93
CA ALA A 240 11.73 -5.47 12.74
C ALA A 240 12.95 -4.96 11.98
N LEU A 241 12.80 -4.78 10.67
CA LEU A 241 13.72 -4.04 9.81
C LEU A 241 12.93 -2.98 9.07
N ILE A 242 13.24 -1.71 9.33
CA ILE A 242 12.59 -0.59 8.65
C ILE A 242 13.39 -0.23 7.39
N ILE A 243 12.71 -0.25 6.25
CA ILE A 243 13.18 0.27 4.96
C ILE A 243 12.38 1.53 4.66
N ALA A 244 13.06 2.65 4.51
CA ALA A 244 12.45 3.95 4.31
C ALA A 244 13.39 4.85 3.47
N PRO A 245 12.85 5.80 2.70
CA PRO A 245 13.68 6.79 1.99
C PRO A 245 14.62 7.51 2.95
N GLU A 246 15.88 7.66 2.55
CA GLU A 246 16.90 8.37 3.35
C GLU A 246 16.56 9.86 3.51
N LYS A 247 15.90 10.44 2.50
CA LYS A 247 15.54 11.87 2.48
C LYS A 247 14.04 12.06 2.29
N GLN A 248 13.53 13.18 2.80
CA GLN A 248 12.13 13.57 2.58
C GLN A 248 11.83 13.66 1.08
N LEU A 249 10.76 12.98 0.66
CA LEU A 249 10.31 12.99 -0.72
C LEU A 249 9.47 14.24 -1.00
N GLU A 250 9.75 14.93 -2.09
CA GLU A 250 8.95 16.07 -2.57
C GLU A 250 7.69 15.63 -3.33
N ILE A 251 7.40 14.33 -3.35
CA ILE A 251 6.27 13.69 -4.00
C ILE A 251 5.04 13.70 -3.09
N THR A 252 3.89 13.99 -3.67
CA THR A 252 2.58 13.90 -2.99
C THR A 252 1.87 12.59 -3.36
N THR A 253 0.78 12.30 -2.64
CA THR A 253 -0.14 11.20 -2.99
C THR A 253 -0.74 11.35 -4.40
N TYR A 254 -0.79 12.59 -4.92
CA TYR A 254 -1.47 12.98 -6.17
C TYR A 254 -0.51 13.39 -7.29
N THR A 255 0.78 13.17 -7.14
CA THR A 255 1.79 13.49 -8.17
C THR A 255 1.53 12.68 -9.44
N ARG A 256 1.57 13.34 -10.61
CA ARG A 256 1.33 12.72 -11.94
C ARG A 256 2.51 12.86 -12.89
N ASP A 257 3.60 13.46 -12.47
CA ASP A 257 4.78 13.61 -13.32
C ASP A 257 5.56 12.28 -13.37
N PRO A 258 5.59 11.58 -14.53
CA PRO A 258 6.28 10.30 -14.65
C PRO A 258 7.78 10.40 -14.42
N LYS A 259 8.39 11.56 -14.70
CA LYS A 259 9.85 11.79 -14.49
C LYS A 259 10.16 11.84 -12.99
N GLU A 260 9.31 12.50 -12.21
CA GLU A 260 9.47 12.55 -10.76
C GLU A 260 9.22 11.18 -10.13
N LEU A 261 8.24 10.43 -10.63
CA LEU A 261 7.92 9.09 -10.16
C LEU A 261 9.01 8.08 -10.54
N GLN A 262 9.57 8.17 -11.75
CA GLN A 262 10.73 7.37 -12.15
C GLN A 262 11.94 7.68 -11.26
N LYS A 263 12.23 8.98 -11.03
CA LYS A 263 13.31 9.38 -10.12
C LYS A 263 13.14 8.82 -8.71
N LEU A 264 11.89 8.71 -8.25
CA LEU A 264 11.59 8.13 -6.94
C LEU A 264 11.84 6.62 -6.92
N TYR A 265 11.43 5.90 -7.96
CA TYR A 265 11.75 4.49 -8.16
C TYR A 265 13.27 4.27 -8.23
N ASP A 266 13.98 5.06 -9.04
CA ASP A 266 15.45 4.99 -9.17
C ASP A 266 16.16 5.32 -7.84
N THR A 267 15.56 6.15 -7.00
CA THR A 267 16.08 6.43 -5.66
C THR A 267 16.07 5.17 -4.80
N ALA A 268 15.00 4.38 -4.84
CA ALA A 268 14.92 3.11 -4.14
C ALA A 268 16.01 2.13 -4.62
N ILE A 269 16.20 2.01 -5.94
CA ILE A 269 17.26 1.18 -6.52
C ILE A 269 18.65 1.62 -6.04
N ARG A 270 18.91 2.93 -6.01
CA ARG A 270 20.20 3.50 -5.59
C ARG A 270 20.46 3.34 -4.08
N GLU A 271 19.43 3.42 -3.26
CA GLU A 271 19.53 3.27 -1.81
C GLU A 271 19.58 1.80 -1.38
N TYR A 272 19.05 0.88 -2.18
CA TYR A 272 18.98 -0.55 -1.84
C TYR A 272 20.33 -1.19 -1.47
N PRO A 273 21.45 -0.94 -2.17
CA PRO A 273 22.76 -1.48 -1.77
C PRO A 273 23.17 -1.14 -0.33
N HIS A 274 22.76 0.00 0.21
CA HIS A 274 23.08 0.44 1.58
C HIS A 274 22.39 -0.40 2.66
N ILE A 275 21.28 -1.05 2.31
CA ILE A 275 20.48 -1.86 3.23
C ILE A 275 20.58 -3.37 2.93
N ARG A 276 21.07 -3.71 1.74
CA ARG A 276 21.03 -5.07 1.20
C ARG A 276 21.64 -6.10 2.13
N GLU A 277 22.87 -5.89 2.60
CA GLU A 277 23.55 -6.84 3.49
C GLU A 277 22.75 -7.08 4.78
N ARG A 278 22.26 -5.99 5.38
CA ARG A 278 21.45 -6.05 6.60
C ARG A 278 20.11 -6.74 6.35
N LEU A 279 19.51 -6.52 5.19
CA LEU A 279 18.27 -7.16 4.78
C LEU A 279 18.45 -8.65 4.54
N LEU A 280 19.50 -9.07 3.84
CA LEU A 280 19.80 -10.48 3.58
C LEU A 280 20.09 -11.23 4.89
N THR A 281 20.87 -10.65 5.81
CA THR A 281 21.10 -11.22 7.14
C THR A 281 19.78 -11.34 7.94
N PHE A 282 18.90 -10.36 7.83
CA PHE A 282 17.60 -10.38 8.51
C PHE A 282 16.68 -11.49 7.97
N CYS A 283 16.83 -11.83 6.68
CA CYS A 283 16.00 -12.76 5.93
C CYS A 283 16.70 -14.11 5.65
N GLU A 284 17.82 -14.44 6.29
CA GLU A 284 18.68 -15.58 5.93
C GLU A 284 17.95 -16.93 5.70
N ASP A 285 16.88 -17.18 6.47
CA ASP A 285 16.03 -18.37 6.33
C ASP A 285 14.98 -18.27 5.19
N HIS A 286 14.93 -17.17 4.45
CA HIS A 286 13.87 -16.83 3.48
C HIS A 286 14.42 -16.35 2.13
N ILE A 287 15.64 -16.75 1.79
CA ILE A 287 16.30 -16.45 0.52
C ILE A 287 16.40 -17.73 -0.32
N GLU A 288 16.09 -17.64 -1.61
CA GLU A 288 16.28 -18.72 -2.59
C GLU A 288 17.69 -18.77 -3.14
#